data_b214f2f796ce026805e7f874a8272c7e
#
_entry.id   b214f2f796ce026805e7f874a8272c7e
#
_cell.length_a   1.000
_cell.length_b   1.000
_cell.length_c   1.000
_cell.angle_alpha   90.00
_cell.angle_beta   90.00
_cell.angle_gamma   90.00
#
_symmetry.space_group_name_H-M   'P 1'
#
loop_
_entity.id
_entity.type
_entity.pdbx_description
1 polymer ?
#
loop_
_entity_poly.entity_id
_entity_poly.type
_entity_poly.pdbx_seq_one_letter_code
_entity_poly.pdbx_strand_id
1 'polypeptide(L)'
;SAEKGKAYFNGKTIEWVIGSAPGGGHDFFARLIARHIEPKLPGVKVVNKNRPGAGHIIAANLIYTAKPNGLTIGSFTTGLVYSQIQKKKGIRFDLAKMSWVGKAQSDWRVASVAKDSGYQTMQDLVNSKRKIKFSASGVGAGSYNDAFVFSSAYKLSSKIIVGYSGQSAVLGLLRKETDILMGGMSSAEAYQRAGQLNIILQFGKVLPNVPDAADFAKTPLQKALSLMMENQGKLARITAGPPNIVPDRLKALRTAYREAVTSKKLVEEATRAKRTVDPLFGDDVRQAIVSILNQPPAILDMLKGLANVKVAMTKHSGKVTKTKRGGRQIYISYKGKDVWAKVSGSRTKVMVGGKKAKRKAVKIGMTCTFTYPRANTEAKNIDCK
;
A
#
# COMPACT_ATOMS: atom_id res chain seq x y z
N SER A 1 10.88 -25.14 22.41
CA SER A 1 9.40 -25.13 22.60
C SER A 1 8.88 -23.71 22.69
N ALA A 2 7.58 -23.51 22.54
CA ALA A 2 6.98 -22.18 22.71
C ALA A 2 7.18 -21.63 24.14
N GLU A 3 7.09 -22.48 25.15
CA GLU A 3 7.30 -22.09 26.55
C GLU A 3 8.73 -21.61 26.82
N LYS A 4 9.73 -22.29 26.30
CA LYS A 4 11.13 -21.83 26.37
C LYS A 4 11.31 -20.48 25.68
N GLY A 5 10.64 -20.29 24.54
CA GLY A 5 10.61 -19.01 23.84
C GLY A 5 9.92 -17.91 24.65
N LYS A 6 8.77 -18.19 25.29
CA LYS A 6 8.07 -17.24 26.18
C LYS A 6 8.95 -16.80 27.34
N ALA A 7 9.66 -17.73 27.99
CA ALA A 7 10.58 -17.42 29.07
C ALA A 7 11.69 -16.45 28.66
N TYR A 8 12.18 -16.55 27.41
CA TYR A 8 13.17 -15.60 26.87
C TYR A 8 12.66 -14.16 26.86
N PHE A 9 11.39 -13.96 26.57
CA PHE A 9 10.81 -12.62 26.43
C PHE A 9 10.53 -11.93 27.76
N ASN A 10 10.52 -12.65 28.86
CA ASN A 10 10.23 -12.09 30.19
C ASN A 10 11.17 -10.91 30.50
N GLY A 11 10.58 -9.78 30.92
CA GLY A 11 11.29 -8.54 31.23
C GLY A 11 11.91 -7.82 30.01
N LYS A 12 11.61 -8.26 28.77
CA LYS A 12 12.18 -7.66 27.57
C LYS A 12 11.17 -6.76 26.87
N THR A 13 11.71 -5.88 26.02
CA THR A 13 10.92 -5.00 25.16
C THR A 13 11.03 -5.48 23.72
N ILE A 14 9.87 -5.67 23.09
CA ILE A 14 9.75 -5.90 21.65
C ILE A 14 9.50 -4.55 20.97
N GLU A 15 10.33 -4.18 20.02
CA GLU A 15 10.08 -3.06 19.11
C GLU A 15 9.24 -3.54 17.94
N TRP A 16 8.04 -2.93 17.76
CA TRP A 16 7.20 -3.15 16.60
C TRP A 16 7.35 -2.00 15.62
N VAL A 17 8.06 -2.24 14.52
CA VAL A 17 8.29 -1.26 13.46
C VAL A 17 7.08 -1.21 12.53
N ILE A 18 6.52 -0.02 12.34
CA ILE A 18 5.33 0.20 11.49
C ILE A 18 5.72 1.03 10.27
N GLY A 19 5.55 0.48 9.06
CA GLY A 19 5.99 1.11 7.81
C GLY A 19 5.16 2.31 7.36
N SER A 20 4.02 2.58 8.00
CA SER A 20 3.15 3.71 7.71
C SER A 20 3.25 4.83 8.74
N ALA A 21 2.72 6.02 8.38
CA ALA A 21 2.45 7.06 9.36
C ALA A 21 1.33 6.64 10.33
N PRO A 22 1.25 7.26 11.53
CA PRO A 22 0.15 7.03 12.48
C PRO A 22 -1.23 7.25 11.87
N GLY A 23 -2.23 6.48 12.34
CA GLY A 23 -3.65 6.61 11.98
C GLY A 23 -4.12 5.80 10.78
N GLY A 24 -3.21 5.14 10.03
CA GLY A 24 -3.58 4.24 8.93
C GLY A 24 -3.89 2.82 9.39
N GLY A 25 -4.36 1.97 8.45
CA GLY A 25 -4.71 0.58 8.78
C GLY A 25 -3.54 -0.27 9.28
N HIS A 26 -2.32 -0.03 8.83
CA HIS A 26 -1.13 -0.70 9.36
C HIS A 26 -0.84 -0.30 10.80
N ASP A 27 -0.96 0.99 11.12
CA ASP A 27 -0.77 1.52 12.47
C ASP A 27 -1.84 1.00 13.43
N PHE A 28 -3.09 1.02 13.00
CA PHE A 28 -4.22 0.50 13.78
C PHE A 28 -4.00 -0.96 14.18
N PHE A 29 -3.76 -1.85 13.21
CA PHE A 29 -3.61 -3.28 13.49
C PHE A 29 -2.34 -3.58 14.30
N ALA A 30 -1.22 -2.92 14.03
CA ALA A 30 0.00 -3.12 14.81
C ALA A 30 -0.22 -2.77 16.29
N ARG A 31 -0.86 -1.63 16.58
CA ARG A 31 -1.16 -1.22 17.95
C ARG A 31 -2.22 -2.10 18.62
N LEU A 32 -3.23 -2.50 17.86
CA LEU A 32 -4.25 -3.42 18.36
C LEU A 32 -3.63 -4.77 18.76
N ILE A 33 -2.85 -5.37 17.86
CA ILE A 33 -2.22 -6.66 18.12
C ILE A 33 -1.18 -6.55 19.25
N ALA A 34 -0.38 -5.48 19.29
CA ALA A 34 0.61 -5.25 20.35
C ALA A 34 -0.03 -5.30 21.74
N ARG A 35 -1.16 -4.62 21.96
CA ARG A 35 -1.88 -4.64 23.24
C ARG A 35 -2.38 -6.04 23.63
N HIS A 36 -2.72 -6.86 22.64
CA HIS A 36 -3.25 -8.20 22.87
C HIS A 36 -2.16 -9.28 22.93
N ILE A 37 -0.97 -9.01 22.39
CA ILE A 37 0.18 -9.93 22.45
C ILE A 37 0.91 -9.85 23.80
N GLU A 38 1.00 -8.68 24.41
CA GLU A 38 1.68 -8.47 25.71
C GLU A 38 1.24 -9.47 26.79
N PRO A 39 -0.07 -9.66 27.04
CA PRO A 39 -0.51 -10.63 28.06
C PRO A 39 -0.27 -12.09 27.67
N LYS A 40 0.10 -12.38 26.42
CA LYS A 40 0.44 -13.73 25.94
C LYS A 40 1.94 -14.05 26.03
N LEU A 41 2.73 -13.02 26.29
CA LEU A 41 4.18 -13.11 26.53
C LEU A 41 4.48 -12.46 27.90
N PRO A 42 4.38 -13.20 29.01
CA PRO A 42 4.48 -12.64 30.35
C PRO A 42 5.75 -11.80 30.53
N GLY A 43 5.60 -10.60 31.13
CA GLY A 43 6.70 -9.68 31.36
C GLY A 43 7.22 -8.91 30.14
N VAL A 44 6.65 -9.15 28.96
CA VAL A 44 7.01 -8.39 27.74
C VAL A 44 6.36 -7.02 27.75
N LYS A 45 7.07 -6.03 27.19
CA LYS A 45 6.53 -4.75 26.77
C LYS A 45 6.66 -4.61 25.24
N VAL A 46 5.61 -4.18 24.55
CA VAL A 46 5.67 -3.91 23.11
C VAL A 46 5.63 -2.41 22.83
N VAL A 47 6.66 -1.90 22.16
CA VAL A 47 6.78 -0.48 21.80
C VAL A 47 6.61 -0.31 20.29
N ASN A 48 5.56 0.39 19.89
CA ASN A 48 5.25 0.67 18.50
C ASN A 48 6.01 1.89 17.99
N LYS A 49 6.75 1.74 16.88
CA LYS A 49 7.52 2.82 16.26
C LYS A 49 7.18 2.97 14.78
N ASN A 50 6.56 4.08 14.41
CA ASN A 50 6.30 4.40 13.01
C ASN A 50 7.61 4.81 12.30
N ARG A 51 7.92 4.12 11.20
CA ARG A 51 9.07 4.38 10.32
C ARG A 51 8.59 4.49 8.87
N PRO A 52 7.81 5.53 8.54
CA PRO A 52 7.30 5.70 7.18
C PRO A 52 8.41 6.13 6.23
N GLY A 53 8.25 5.77 4.97
CA GLY A 53 9.10 6.26 3.88
C GLY A 53 9.36 5.21 2.81
N ALA A 54 9.66 5.70 1.61
CA ALA A 54 9.94 4.91 0.41
C ALA A 54 8.93 3.77 0.17
N GLY A 55 7.63 4.00 0.41
CA GLY A 55 6.61 2.96 0.24
C GLY A 55 6.80 1.76 1.16
N HIS A 56 7.19 1.97 2.42
CA HIS A 56 7.52 0.98 3.45
C HIS A 56 8.90 0.31 3.32
N ILE A 57 9.70 0.61 2.30
CA ILE A 57 11.05 0.02 2.14
C ILE A 57 11.93 0.30 3.37
N ILE A 58 11.84 1.50 3.95
CA ILE A 58 12.64 1.86 5.15
C ILE A 58 12.32 0.91 6.30
N ALA A 59 11.04 0.70 6.61
CA ALA A 59 10.62 -0.19 7.69
C ALA A 59 11.03 -1.65 7.42
N ALA A 60 10.79 -2.15 6.22
CA ALA A 60 11.14 -3.52 5.85
C ALA A 60 12.66 -3.78 5.95
N ASN A 61 13.49 -2.81 5.52
CA ASN A 61 14.93 -2.90 5.69
C ASN A 61 15.35 -2.95 7.17
N LEU A 62 14.76 -2.08 8.02
CA LEU A 62 15.03 -2.07 9.46
C LEU A 62 14.69 -3.40 10.12
N ILE A 63 13.53 -3.97 9.77
CA ILE A 63 13.10 -5.29 10.28
C ILE A 63 14.05 -6.38 9.79
N TYR A 64 14.33 -6.41 8.48
CA TYR A 64 15.14 -7.46 7.88
C TYR A 64 16.57 -7.52 8.40
N THR A 65 17.18 -6.34 8.66
CA THR A 65 18.56 -6.23 9.14
C THR A 65 18.71 -6.23 10.66
N ALA A 66 17.60 -6.38 11.39
CA ALA A 66 17.63 -6.47 12.86
C ALA A 66 18.29 -7.78 13.34
N LYS A 67 18.70 -7.80 14.60
CA LYS A 67 19.22 -9.03 15.23
C LYS A 67 18.15 -10.12 15.25
N PRO A 68 18.47 -11.38 14.92
CA PRO A 68 17.49 -12.48 14.87
C PRO A 68 17.13 -13.03 16.27
N ASN A 69 16.95 -12.14 17.22
CA ASN A 69 16.64 -12.47 18.60
C ASN A 69 15.14 -12.42 18.94
N GLY A 70 14.29 -11.99 18.00
CA GLY A 70 12.85 -11.88 18.19
C GLY A 70 12.39 -10.58 18.85
N LEU A 71 13.30 -9.65 19.20
CA LEU A 71 12.96 -8.38 19.86
C LEU A 71 12.65 -7.24 18.87
N THR A 72 12.76 -7.48 17.58
CA THR A 72 12.31 -6.56 16.52
C THR A 72 11.42 -7.32 15.57
N ILE A 73 10.17 -6.90 15.48
CA ILE A 73 9.19 -7.34 14.48
C ILE A 73 8.54 -6.13 13.87
N GLY A 74 7.75 -6.30 12.82
CA GLY A 74 7.05 -5.15 12.27
C GLY A 74 6.05 -5.48 11.18
N SER A 75 5.38 -4.43 10.75
CA SER A 75 4.30 -4.48 9.77
C SER A 75 4.57 -3.52 8.61
N PHE A 76 4.37 -4.00 7.41
CA PHE A 76 4.56 -3.25 6.17
C PHE A 76 3.56 -3.69 5.10
N THR A 77 3.55 -3.03 3.96
CA THR A 77 2.63 -3.37 2.86
C THR A 77 3.10 -4.57 2.07
N THR A 78 2.17 -5.44 1.66
CA THR A 78 2.41 -6.52 0.69
C THR A 78 2.88 -6.01 -0.68
N GLY A 79 2.61 -4.76 -1.01
CA GLY A 79 3.13 -4.13 -2.23
C GLY A 79 4.66 -4.14 -2.36
N LEU A 80 5.40 -4.47 -1.29
CA LEU A 80 6.86 -4.64 -1.35
C LEU A 80 7.29 -5.85 -2.19
N VAL A 81 6.39 -6.82 -2.46
CA VAL A 81 6.66 -7.92 -3.42
C VAL A 81 6.98 -7.37 -4.80
N TYR A 82 6.23 -6.37 -5.27
CA TYR A 82 6.53 -5.68 -6.53
C TYR A 82 7.88 -4.97 -6.49
N SER A 83 8.17 -4.30 -5.36
CA SER A 83 9.44 -3.60 -5.19
C SER A 83 10.63 -4.54 -5.26
N GLN A 84 10.50 -5.73 -4.67
CA GLN A 84 11.53 -6.78 -4.72
C GLN A 84 11.68 -7.35 -6.15
N ILE A 85 10.58 -7.67 -6.83
CA ILE A 85 10.59 -8.16 -8.22
C ILE A 85 11.24 -7.12 -9.16
N GLN A 86 10.94 -5.85 -8.97
CA GLN A 86 11.48 -4.72 -9.74
C GLN A 86 12.94 -4.39 -9.36
N LYS A 87 13.51 -5.03 -8.36
CA LYS A 87 14.84 -4.75 -7.83
C LYS A 87 15.05 -3.26 -7.53
N LYS A 88 14.06 -2.62 -6.91
CA LYS A 88 14.13 -1.18 -6.60
C LYS A 88 15.37 -0.84 -5.80
N LYS A 89 16.02 0.27 -6.16
CA LYS A 89 17.19 0.77 -5.44
C LYS A 89 16.87 1.00 -3.96
N GLY A 90 17.79 0.59 -3.09
CA GLY A 90 17.69 0.76 -1.64
C GLY A 90 17.01 -0.40 -0.91
N ILE A 91 16.58 -1.45 -1.60
CA ILE A 91 16.09 -2.70 -0.98
C ILE A 91 17.27 -3.50 -0.43
N ARG A 92 17.16 -3.89 0.83
CA ARG A 92 18.10 -4.78 1.54
C ARG A 92 17.43 -6.04 2.09
N PHE A 93 16.13 -6.19 1.86
CA PHE A 93 15.35 -7.34 2.30
C PHE A 93 15.14 -8.37 1.18
N ASP A 94 14.92 -9.60 1.61
CA ASP A 94 14.34 -10.69 0.82
C ASP A 94 13.12 -11.21 1.57
N LEU A 95 11.94 -10.94 1.03
CA LEU A 95 10.67 -11.30 1.68
C LEU A 95 10.52 -12.81 1.88
N ALA A 96 11.10 -13.62 1.00
CA ALA A 96 11.07 -15.08 1.12
C ALA A 96 11.85 -15.59 2.35
N LYS A 97 12.83 -14.82 2.83
CA LYS A 97 13.71 -15.19 3.94
C LYS A 97 13.29 -14.64 5.29
N MET A 98 12.32 -13.72 5.34
CA MET A 98 11.84 -13.18 6.61
C MET A 98 11.22 -14.25 7.49
N SER A 99 11.32 -14.06 8.81
CA SER A 99 10.61 -14.87 9.79
C SER A 99 9.16 -14.39 9.89
N TRP A 100 8.28 -14.98 9.12
CA TRP A 100 6.87 -14.61 9.07
C TRP A 100 6.16 -15.02 10.35
N VAL A 101 5.45 -14.08 10.99
CA VAL A 101 4.67 -14.31 12.21
C VAL A 101 3.21 -14.54 11.86
N GLY A 102 2.60 -13.66 11.08
CA GLY A 102 1.23 -13.81 10.67
C GLY A 102 0.73 -12.63 9.83
N LYS A 103 -0.53 -12.69 9.42
CA LYS A 103 -1.31 -11.58 8.88
C LYS A 103 -2.62 -11.48 9.65
N ALA A 104 -3.16 -10.29 9.79
CA ALA A 104 -4.37 -10.05 10.59
C ALA A 104 -5.63 -9.81 9.75
N GLN A 105 -5.48 -9.43 8.49
CA GLN A 105 -6.60 -9.04 7.62
C GLN A 105 -6.34 -9.47 6.18
N SER A 106 -7.41 -9.72 5.43
CA SER A 106 -7.39 -9.70 3.97
C SER A 106 -7.85 -8.33 3.46
N ASP A 107 -7.33 -7.92 2.32
CA ASP A 107 -7.80 -6.73 1.59
C ASP A 107 -7.88 -7.09 0.10
N TRP A 108 -8.95 -7.81 -0.20
CA TRP A 108 -9.18 -8.42 -1.51
C TRP A 108 -9.09 -7.39 -2.62
N ARG A 109 -8.43 -7.77 -3.71
CA ARG A 109 -8.27 -6.88 -4.86
C ARG A 109 -9.55 -6.83 -5.66
N VAL A 110 -9.97 -5.63 -6.03
CA VAL A 110 -11.19 -5.39 -6.81
C VAL A 110 -10.95 -4.30 -7.86
N ALA A 111 -11.78 -4.34 -8.89
CA ALA A 111 -11.92 -3.25 -9.84
C ALA A 111 -13.24 -2.52 -9.57
N SER A 112 -13.15 -1.22 -9.29
CA SER A 112 -14.29 -0.37 -8.94
C SER A 112 -14.46 0.75 -9.94
N VAL A 113 -15.71 1.08 -10.26
CA VAL A 113 -16.12 2.15 -11.16
C VAL A 113 -17.19 3.01 -10.51
N ALA A 114 -17.40 4.25 -10.98
CA ALA A 114 -18.56 5.02 -10.56
C ALA A 114 -19.85 4.33 -11.00
N LYS A 115 -20.92 4.41 -10.19
CA LYS A 115 -22.21 3.78 -10.48
C LYS A 115 -22.81 4.24 -11.81
N ASP A 116 -22.59 5.50 -12.16
CA ASP A 116 -23.04 6.12 -13.42
C ASP A 116 -21.98 6.09 -14.53
N SER A 117 -20.96 5.21 -14.38
CA SER A 117 -19.93 5.01 -15.40
C SER A 117 -20.48 4.24 -16.59
N GLY A 118 -19.93 4.48 -17.77
CA GLY A 118 -20.15 3.63 -18.97
C GLY A 118 -19.46 2.27 -18.93
N TYR A 119 -18.75 1.97 -17.84
CA TYR A 119 -18.06 0.70 -17.60
C TYR A 119 -18.69 -0.02 -16.41
N GLN A 120 -19.55 -0.98 -16.66
CA GLN A 120 -20.23 -1.74 -15.60
C GLN A 120 -19.88 -3.23 -15.61
N THR A 121 -19.19 -3.69 -16.64
CA THR A 121 -18.81 -5.09 -16.84
C THR A 121 -17.39 -5.21 -17.37
N MET A 122 -16.80 -6.39 -17.26
CA MET A 122 -15.52 -6.69 -17.91
C MET A 122 -15.61 -6.54 -19.42
N GLN A 123 -16.76 -6.86 -20.02
CA GLN A 123 -16.97 -6.75 -21.46
C GLN A 123 -16.95 -5.29 -21.92
N ASP A 124 -17.46 -4.35 -21.10
CA ASP A 124 -17.39 -2.91 -21.42
C ASP A 124 -15.93 -2.42 -21.49
N LEU A 125 -15.07 -2.96 -20.62
CA LEU A 125 -13.64 -2.64 -20.65
C LEU A 125 -12.97 -3.18 -21.92
N VAL A 126 -13.26 -4.44 -22.28
CA VAL A 126 -12.68 -5.08 -23.47
C VAL A 126 -13.13 -4.39 -24.75
N ASN A 127 -14.39 -3.97 -24.81
CA ASN A 127 -14.99 -3.34 -25.99
C ASN A 127 -14.76 -1.81 -26.05
N SER A 128 -14.03 -1.25 -25.10
CA SER A 128 -13.84 0.20 -25.06
C SER A 128 -13.11 0.73 -26.28
N LYS A 129 -13.75 1.66 -26.99
CA LYS A 129 -13.16 2.36 -28.13
C LYS A 129 -12.27 3.54 -27.75
N ARG A 130 -12.35 3.98 -26.49
CA ARG A 130 -11.51 5.05 -25.93
C ARG A 130 -10.53 4.50 -24.91
N LYS A 131 -9.48 5.27 -24.62
CA LYS A 131 -8.53 4.90 -23.56
C LYS A 131 -9.20 4.95 -22.19
N ILE A 132 -9.24 3.82 -21.51
CA ILE A 132 -9.72 3.67 -20.13
C ILE A 132 -8.69 4.31 -19.19
N LYS A 133 -9.14 5.21 -18.34
CA LYS A 133 -8.29 5.92 -17.37
C LYS A 133 -8.29 5.19 -16.02
N PHE A 134 -7.20 4.52 -15.71
CA PHE A 134 -6.99 3.90 -14.41
C PHE A 134 -6.42 4.92 -13.42
N SER A 135 -6.94 4.98 -12.20
CA SER A 135 -6.36 5.79 -11.13
C SER A 135 -5.25 5.03 -10.40
N ALA A 136 -4.13 5.70 -10.11
CA ALA A 136 -3.04 5.13 -9.33
C ALA A 136 -2.35 6.17 -8.45
N SER A 137 -1.75 5.74 -7.32
CA SER A 137 -1.08 6.64 -6.41
C SER A 137 0.26 7.15 -6.95
N GLY A 138 0.99 6.33 -7.68
CA GLY A 138 2.28 6.68 -8.27
C GLY A 138 2.86 5.52 -9.04
N VAL A 139 3.86 5.76 -9.88
CA VAL A 139 4.55 4.70 -10.61
C VAL A 139 5.22 3.74 -9.62
N GLY A 140 5.03 2.45 -9.83
CA GLY A 140 5.55 1.38 -9.00
C GLY A 140 4.85 1.22 -7.65
N ALA A 141 3.77 1.97 -7.40
CA ALA A 141 2.85 1.66 -6.31
C ALA A 141 1.97 0.46 -6.67
N GLY A 142 1.40 -0.21 -5.66
CA GLY A 142 0.55 -1.38 -5.88
C GLY A 142 -0.58 -1.13 -6.88
N SER A 143 -1.32 -0.02 -6.71
CA SER A 143 -2.41 0.36 -7.64
C SER A 143 -1.95 0.61 -9.07
N TYR A 144 -0.73 1.11 -9.27
CA TYR A 144 -0.15 1.28 -10.60
C TYR A 144 0.21 -0.06 -11.23
N ASN A 145 0.89 -0.91 -10.45
CA ASN A 145 1.33 -2.22 -10.91
C ASN A 145 0.13 -3.11 -11.24
N ASP A 146 -0.90 -3.13 -10.39
CA ASP A 146 -2.14 -3.88 -10.63
C ASP A 146 -2.83 -3.41 -11.92
N ALA A 147 -3.02 -2.10 -12.09
CA ALA A 147 -3.64 -1.52 -13.27
C ALA A 147 -2.85 -1.84 -14.54
N PHE A 148 -1.53 -1.76 -14.47
CA PHE A 148 -0.65 -2.02 -15.62
C PHE A 148 -0.69 -3.48 -16.03
N VAL A 149 -0.48 -4.42 -15.10
CA VAL A 149 -0.45 -5.85 -15.42
C VAL A 149 -1.83 -6.31 -15.91
N PHE A 150 -2.91 -5.84 -15.25
CA PHE A 150 -4.28 -6.14 -15.66
C PHE A 150 -4.58 -5.62 -17.07
N SER A 151 -4.37 -4.33 -17.33
CA SER A 151 -4.67 -3.76 -18.64
C SER A 151 -3.82 -4.37 -19.75
N SER A 152 -2.56 -4.72 -19.48
CA SER A 152 -1.66 -5.39 -20.43
C SER A 152 -2.11 -6.82 -20.71
N ALA A 153 -2.44 -7.61 -19.70
CA ALA A 153 -2.85 -9.01 -19.84
C ALA A 153 -4.17 -9.16 -20.64
N TYR A 154 -5.08 -8.21 -20.47
CA TYR A 154 -6.34 -8.16 -21.19
C TYR A 154 -6.32 -7.27 -22.45
N LYS A 155 -5.13 -6.75 -22.81
CA LYS A 155 -4.92 -5.88 -24.00
C LYS A 155 -5.89 -4.69 -24.06
N LEU A 156 -6.19 -4.09 -22.88
CA LEU A 156 -7.10 -2.97 -22.81
C LEU A 156 -6.45 -1.69 -23.35
N SER A 157 -7.20 -0.92 -24.13
CA SER A 157 -6.78 0.44 -24.48
C SER A 157 -6.85 1.31 -23.22
N SER A 158 -5.71 1.62 -22.61
CA SER A 158 -5.68 2.20 -21.28
C SER A 158 -4.65 3.31 -21.10
N LYS A 159 -4.87 4.12 -20.06
CA LYS A 159 -3.94 5.12 -19.55
C LYS A 159 -3.99 5.10 -18.01
N ILE A 160 -2.84 5.05 -17.35
CA ILE A 160 -2.78 5.10 -15.90
C ILE A 160 -2.49 6.54 -15.48
N ILE A 161 -3.41 7.12 -14.70
CA ILE A 161 -3.33 8.48 -14.19
C ILE A 161 -2.83 8.43 -12.74
N VAL A 162 -1.64 8.96 -12.49
CA VAL A 162 -1.02 8.97 -11.17
C VAL A 162 -1.42 10.17 -10.33
N GLY A 163 -1.19 10.09 -9.01
CA GLY A 163 -1.52 11.14 -8.06
C GLY A 163 -2.86 10.94 -7.37
N TYR A 164 -3.46 9.75 -7.48
CA TYR A 164 -4.68 9.35 -6.80
C TYR A 164 -4.38 8.30 -5.75
N SER A 165 -4.56 8.61 -4.47
CA SER A 165 -4.30 7.67 -3.38
C SER A 165 -5.39 7.73 -2.31
N GLY A 166 -5.76 6.57 -1.77
CA GLY A 166 -6.82 6.47 -0.76
C GLY A 166 -8.11 7.14 -1.25
N GLN A 167 -8.70 8.00 -0.43
CA GLN A 167 -9.96 8.67 -0.73
C GLN A 167 -9.92 9.49 -2.04
N SER A 168 -8.77 10.08 -2.40
CA SER A 168 -8.68 10.86 -3.64
C SER A 168 -8.86 10.01 -4.90
N ALA A 169 -8.56 8.71 -4.84
CA ALA A 169 -8.80 7.80 -5.95
C ALA A 169 -10.29 7.58 -6.19
N VAL A 170 -11.06 7.41 -5.13
CA VAL A 170 -12.53 7.30 -5.21
C VAL A 170 -13.15 8.61 -5.72
N LEU A 171 -12.72 9.75 -5.16
CA LEU A 171 -13.21 11.05 -5.62
C LEU A 171 -12.87 11.31 -7.11
N GLY A 172 -11.76 10.80 -7.60
CA GLY A 172 -11.39 10.85 -9.02
C GLY A 172 -12.38 10.09 -9.92
N LEU A 173 -12.89 8.93 -9.46
CA LEU A 173 -13.96 8.20 -10.14
C LEU A 173 -15.26 9.01 -10.16
N LEU A 174 -15.69 9.50 -8.99
CA LEU A 174 -16.96 10.24 -8.85
C LEU A 174 -16.97 11.55 -9.65
N ARG A 175 -15.80 12.17 -9.85
CA ARG A 175 -15.63 13.36 -10.70
C ARG A 175 -15.35 13.05 -12.17
N LYS A 176 -15.37 11.78 -12.55
CA LYS A 176 -15.08 11.32 -13.94
C LYS A 176 -13.69 11.73 -14.45
N GLU A 177 -12.76 12.03 -13.53
CA GLU A 177 -11.36 12.29 -13.85
C GLU A 177 -10.65 10.99 -14.26
N THR A 178 -11.04 9.88 -13.63
CA THR A 178 -10.63 8.51 -13.95
C THR A 178 -11.86 7.62 -14.12
N ASP A 179 -11.68 6.45 -14.74
CA ASP A 179 -12.78 5.54 -15.07
C ASP A 179 -12.83 4.33 -14.13
N ILE A 180 -11.67 3.86 -13.70
CA ILE A 180 -11.55 2.62 -12.93
C ILE A 180 -10.45 2.74 -11.87
N LEU A 181 -10.71 2.16 -10.71
CA LEU A 181 -9.77 1.99 -9.61
C LEU A 181 -9.50 0.50 -9.40
N MET A 182 -8.25 0.08 -9.57
CA MET A 182 -7.75 -1.22 -9.12
C MET A 182 -7.18 -1.04 -7.71
N GLY A 183 -7.75 -1.72 -6.72
CA GLY A 183 -7.33 -1.50 -5.35
C GLY A 183 -7.88 -2.53 -4.37
N GLY A 184 -7.62 -2.32 -3.08
CA GLY A 184 -8.22 -3.12 -2.01
C GLY A 184 -9.70 -2.80 -1.85
N MET A 185 -10.50 -3.82 -1.57
CA MET A 185 -11.94 -3.70 -1.29
C MET A 185 -12.23 -2.70 -0.17
N SER A 186 -11.35 -2.63 0.84
CA SER A 186 -11.45 -1.67 1.95
C SER A 186 -11.52 -0.20 1.52
N SER A 187 -11.05 0.13 0.32
CA SER A 187 -11.12 1.50 -0.24
C SER A 187 -12.45 1.80 -0.94
N ALA A 188 -13.17 0.77 -1.41
CA ALA A 188 -14.37 0.91 -2.21
C ALA A 188 -15.67 0.61 -1.44
N GLU A 189 -15.59 -0.25 -0.44
CA GLU A 189 -16.74 -0.86 0.24
C GLU A 189 -17.74 0.15 0.83
N ALA A 190 -17.27 1.19 1.50
CA ALA A 190 -18.14 2.21 2.08
C ALA A 190 -18.92 2.98 1.00
N TYR A 191 -18.27 3.29 -0.12
CA TYR A 191 -18.88 3.99 -1.25
C TYR A 191 -19.80 3.09 -2.06
N GLN A 192 -19.49 1.79 -2.13
CA GLN A 192 -20.38 0.78 -2.72
C GLN A 192 -21.67 0.67 -1.89
N ARG A 193 -21.56 0.56 -0.57
CA ARG A 193 -22.74 0.55 0.33
C ARG A 193 -23.58 1.82 0.23
N ALA A 194 -22.92 2.97 -0.01
CA ALA A 194 -23.58 4.25 -0.25
C ALA A 194 -24.18 4.38 -1.68
N GLY A 195 -24.06 3.35 -2.53
CA GLY A 195 -24.58 3.34 -3.89
C GLY A 195 -23.85 4.29 -4.86
N GLN A 196 -22.63 4.69 -4.54
CA GLN A 196 -21.82 5.61 -5.35
C GLN A 196 -20.85 4.89 -6.30
N LEU A 197 -20.37 3.71 -5.91
CA LEU A 197 -19.48 2.86 -6.70
C LEU A 197 -20.11 1.50 -6.95
N ASN A 198 -19.71 0.88 -8.07
CA ASN A 198 -19.90 -0.55 -8.33
C ASN A 198 -18.54 -1.24 -8.35
N ILE A 199 -18.47 -2.40 -7.68
CA ILE A 199 -17.35 -3.34 -7.85
C ILE A 199 -17.76 -4.26 -9.01
N ILE A 200 -17.04 -4.16 -10.12
CA ILE A 200 -17.36 -4.88 -11.36
C ILE A 200 -16.54 -6.15 -11.55
N LEU A 201 -15.47 -6.30 -10.80
CA LEU A 201 -14.58 -7.46 -10.86
C LEU A 201 -13.90 -7.65 -9.51
N GLN A 202 -13.76 -8.90 -9.08
CA GLN A 202 -12.99 -9.28 -7.91
C GLN A 202 -11.89 -10.27 -8.28
N PHE A 203 -10.94 -10.46 -7.35
CA PHE A 203 -9.90 -11.47 -7.44
C PHE A 203 -9.97 -12.32 -6.18
N GLY A 204 -10.66 -13.51 -6.29
CA GLY A 204 -10.76 -14.46 -5.19
C GLY A 204 -12.16 -14.73 -4.64
N LYS A 205 -13.22 -14.70 -5.41
CA LYS A 205 -14.61 -15.19 -5.11
C LYS A 205 -15.14 -14.92 -3.69
N VAL A 206 -14.96 -13.72 -3.16
CA VAL A 206 -15.35 -13.36 -1.79
C VAL A 206 -16.63 -12.53 -1.72
N LEU A 207 -17.00 -11.85 -2.80
CA LEU A 207 -18.21 -11.06 -2.89
C LEU A 207 -19.28 -11.85 -3.66
N PRO A 208 -20.50 -12.00 -3.12
CA PRO A 208 -21.59 -12.56 -3.88
C PRO A 208 -21.95 -11.63 -5.05
N ASN A 209 -22.36 -12.22 -6.17
CA ASN A 209 -22.83 -11.50 -7.36
C ASN A 209 -21.80 -10.54 -8.03
N VAL A 210 -20.53 -10.62 -7.67
CA VAL A 210 -19.44 -9.91 -8.36
C VAL A 210 -18.65 -10.94 -9.18
N PRO A 211 -18.45 -10.73 -10.50
CA PRO A 211 -17.66 -11.63 -11.32
C PRO A 211 -16.21 -11.74 -10.82
N ASP A 212 -15.66 -12.95 -10.86
CA ASP A 212 -14.25 -13.18 -10.54
C ASP A 212 -13.39 -13.10 -11.80
N ALA A 213 -12.21 -12.48 -11.67
CA ALA A 213 -11.29 -12.35 -12.79
C ALA A 213 -10.82 -13.69 -13.37
N ALA A 214 -10.77 -14.74 -12.54
CA ALA A 214 -10.43 -16.09 -12.98
C ALA A 214 -11.43 -16.65 -13.99
N ASP A 215 -12.71 -16.25 -13.92
CA ASP A 215 -13.74 -16.71 -14.84
C ASP A 215 -13.59 -16.10 -16.25
N PHE A 216 -12.88 -14.99 -16.37
CA PHE A 216 -12.53 -14.34 -17.64
C PHE A 216 -11.14 -14.71 -18.17
N ALA A 217 -10.34 -15.43 -17.40
CA ALA A 217 -8.97 -15.75 -17.72
C ALA A 217 -8.88 -16.88 -18.77
N LYS A 218 -8.59 -16.53 -20.01
CA LYS A 218 -8.47 -17.45 -21.15
C LYS A 218 -7.03 -17.88 -21.42
N THR A 219 -6.05 -17.02 -21.13
CA THR A 219 -4.64 -17.27 -21.39
C THR A 219 -3.88 -17.64 -20.11
N PRO A 220 -2.72 -18.36 -20.22
CA PRO A 220 -1.87 -18.63 -19.05
C PRO A 220 -1.49 -17.35 -18.29
N LEU A 221 -1.21 -16.26 -19.01
CA LEU A 221 -0.89 -14.96 -18.43
C LEU A 221 -2.02 -14.39 -17.58
N GLN A 222 -3.27 -14.42 -18.08
CA GLN A 222 -4.46 -13.96 -17.37
C GLN A 222 -4.74 -14.82 -16.12
N LYS A 223 -4.56 -16.13 -16.23
CA LYS A 223 -4.71 -17.06 -15.08
C LYS A 223 -3.68 -16.77 -13.98
N ALA A 224 -2.41 -16.61 -14.37
CA ALA A 224 -1.35 -16.29 -13.44
C ALA A 224 -1.55 -14.92 -12.76
N LEU A 225 -2.01 -13.92 -13.51
CA LEU A 225 -2.39 -12.61 -12.97
C LEU A 225 -3.50 -12.71 -11.93
N SER A 226 -4.59 -13.42 -12.25
CA SER A 226 -5.72 -13.59 -11.33
C SER A 226 -5.27 -14.22 -10.02
N LEU A 227 -4.46 -15.29 -10.07
CA LEU A 227 -3.90 -15.94 -8.88
C LEU A 227 -2.95 -15.02 -8.10
N MET A 228 -2.12 -14.24 -8.78
CA MET A 228 -1.21 -13.27 -8.14
C MET A 228 -2.00 -12.22 -7.36
N MET A 229 -3.03 -11.65 -7.96
CA MET A 229 -3.86 -10.62 -7.31
C MET A 229 -4.72 -11.19 -6.18
N GLU A 230 -5.22 -12.42 -6.32
CA GLU A 230 -5.89 -13.14 -5.25
C GLU A 230 -4.96 -13.33 -4.05
N ASN A 231 -3.76 -13.84 -4.25
CA ASN A 231 -2.77 -14.05 -3.19
C ASN A 231 -2.36 -12.73 -2.52
N GLN A 232 -2.26 -11.63 -3.26
CA GLN A 232 -2.06 -10.31 -2.66
C GLN A 232 -3.24 -9.88 -1.79
N GLY A 233 -4.46 -10.11 -2.24
CA GLY A 233 -5.68 -9.79 -1.48
C GLY A 233 -5.77 -10.56 -0.18
N LYS A 234 -5.32 -11.81 -0.16
CA LYS A 234 -5.23 -12.63 1.07
C LYS A 234 -4.28 -12.07 2.11
N LEU A 235 -3.28 -11.28 1.70
CA LEU A 235 -2.18 -10.84 2.54
C LEU A 235 -2.25 -9.34 2.86
N ALA A 236 -3.00 -8.99 3.90
CA ALA A 236 -2.98 -7.62 4.42
C ALA A 236 -2.59 -7.60 5.89
N ARG A 237 -2.00 -6.48 6.33
CA ARG A 237 -1.56 -6.33 7.74
C ARG A 237 -0.64 -7.45 8.19
N ILE A 238 0.35 -7.73 7.35
CA ILE A 238 1.38 -8.76 7.58
C ILE A 238 2.35 -8.33 8.67
N THR A 239 2.85 -9.31 9.41
CA THR A 239 3.84 -9.14 10.48
C THR A 239 4.98 -10.12 10.27
N ALA A 240 6.20 -9.60 10.28
CA ALA A 240 7.42 -10.38 10.14
C ALA A 240 8.52 -9.87 11.08
N GLY A 241 9.50 -10.72 11.30
CA GLY A 241 10.79 -10.37 11.90
C GLY A 241 11.96 -10.62 10.94
N PRO A 242 13.19 -10.36 11.38
CA PRO A 242 14.39 -10.63 10.58
C PRO A 242 14.50 -12.11 10.21
N PRO A 243 15.29 -12.46 9.19
CA PRO A 243 15.61 -13.85 8.89
C PRO A 243 16.21 -14.56 10.13
N ASN A 244 15.97 -15.87 10.22
CA ASN A 244 16.62 -16.74 11.18
C ASN A 244 16.38 -16.41 12.67
N ILE A 245 15.19 -15.88 13.01
CA ILE A 245 14.83 -15.80 14.43
C ILE A 245 14.94 -17.22 15.04
N VAL A 246 15.59 -17.29 16.21
CA VAL A 246 15.75 -18.56 16.95
C VAL A 246 14.42 -19.30 17.03
N PRO A 247 14.34 -20.59 16.66
CA PRO A 247 13.08 -21.32 16.46
C PRO A 247 12.11 -21.27 17.65
N ASP A 248 12.59 -21.42 18.88
CA ASP A 248 11.73 -21.36 20.06
C ASP A 248 11.09 -19.97 20.26
N ARG A 249 11.86 -18.91 19.97
CA ARG A 249 11.37 -17.53 20.05
C ARG A 249 10.35 -17.22 18.96
N LEU A 250 10.63 -17.66 17.72
CA LEU A 250 9.69 -17.52 16.61
C LEU A 250 8.38 -18.28 16.92
N LYS A 251 8.48 -19.49 17.45
CA LYS A 251 7.31 -20.28 17.87
C LYS A 251 6.50 -19.56 18.94
N ALA A 252 7.15 -18.97 19.95
CA ALA A 252 6.48 -18.20 20.99
C ALA A 252 5.77 -16.96 20.41
N LEU A 253 6.42 -16.21 19.51
CA LEU A 253 5.82 -15.07 18.82
C LEU A 253 4.60 -15.48 17.98
N ARG A 254 4.70 -16.56 17.21
CA ARG A 254 3.60 -17.10 16.40
C ARG A 254 2.42 -17.55 17.25
N THR A 255 2.70 -18.23 18.37
CA THR A 255 1.66 -18.66 19.32
C THR A 255 0.96 -17.46 19.94
N ALA A 256 1.70 -16.51 20.48
CA ALA A 256 1.15 -15.31 21.07
C ALA A 256 0.36 -14.45 20.06
N TYR A 257 0.86 -14.34 18.84
CA TYR A 257 0.15 -13.66 17.75
C TYR A 257 -1.17 -14.36 17.41
N ARG A 258 -1.16 -15.69 17.24
CA ARG A 258 -2.37 -16.49 17.00
C ARG A 258 -3.40 -16.28 18.10
N GLU A 259 -3.00 -16.46 19.36
CA GLU A 259 -3.88 -16.28 20.51
C GLU A 259 -4.44 -14.85 20.60
N ALA A 260 -3.65 -13.84 20.22
CA ALA A 260 -4.09 -12.45 20.20
C ALA A 260 -5.15 -12.21 19.12
N VAL A 261 -4.85 -12.54 17.85
CA VAL A 261 -5.73 -12.19 16.71
C VAL A 261 -7.00 -13.05 16.63
N THR A 262 -7.02 -14.21 17.27
CA THR A 262 -8.22 -15.05 17.39
C THR A 262 -9.01 -14.79 18.67
N SER A 263 -8.54 -13.91 19.56
CA SER A 263 -9.25 -13.59 20.79
C SER A 263 -10.54 -12.81 20.51
N LYS A 264 -11.62 -13.19 21.18
CA LYS A 264 -12.92 -12.50 21.08
C LYS A 264 -12.77 -10.99 21.29
N LYS A 265 -11.97 -10.58 22.29
CA LYS A 265 -11.75 -9.18 22.64
C LYS A 265 -11.11 -8.39 21.51
N LEU A 266 -10.07 -8.91 20.85
CA LEU A 266 -9.43 -8.24 19.71
C LEU A 266 -10.40 -8.13 18.52
N VAL A 267 -11.11 -9.23 18.21
CA VAL A 267 -12.08 -9.26 17.10
C VAL A 267 -13.20 -8.23 17.31
N GLU A 268 -13.72 -8.12 18.54
CA GLU A 268 -14.73 -7.10 18.89
C GLU A 268 -14.19 -5.68 18.77
N GLU A 269 -12.95 -5.41 19.22
CA GLU A 269 -12.34 -4.08 19.05
C GLU A 269 -12.14 -3.71 17.57
N ALA A 270 -11.69 -4.67 16.75
CA ALA A 270 -11.57 -4.46 15.30
C ALA A 270 -12.94 -4.18 14.66
N THR A 271 -13.96 -4.96 15.03
CA THR A 271 -15.32 -4.81 14.51
C THR A 271 -15.93 -3.46 14.85
N ARG A 272 -15.75 -2.97 16.09
CA ARG A 272 -16.16 -1.61 16.50
C ARG A 272 -15.48 -0.53 15.66
N ALA A 273 -14.24 -0.77 15.26
CA ALA A 273 -13.50 0.11 14.34
C ALA A 273 -13.84 -0.13 12.85
N LYS A 274 -14.89 -0.92 12.56
CA LYS A 274 -15.31 -1.32 11.20
C LYS A 274 -14.18 -1.99 10.41
N ARG A 275 -13.41 -2.85 11.10
CA ARG A 275 -12.31 -3.64 10.53
C ARG A 275 -12.60 -5.12 10.72
N THR A 276 -12.40 -5.90 9.66
CA THR A 276 -12.49 -7.36 9.72
C THR A 276 -11.17 -7.96 10.16
N VAL A 277 -11.23 -9.09 10.86
CA VAL A 277 -10.07 -9.92 11.20
C VAL A 277 -10.21 -11.23 10.44
N ASP A 278 -9.20 -11.53 9.64
CA ASP A 278 -9.12 -12.75 8.85
C ASP A 278 -7.65 -13.20 8.85
N PRO A 279 -7.24 -13.96 9.89
CA PRO A 279 -5.84 -14.23 10.14
C PRO A 279 -5.28 -15.40 9.31
N LEU A 280 -3.98 -15.30 9.01
CA LEU A 280 -3.15 -16.40 8.50
C LEU A 280 -1.85 -16.41 9.29
N PHE A 281 -1.16 -17.55 9.37
CA PHE A 281 -0.07 -17.71 10.32
C PHE A 281 1.20 -18.25 9.68
N GLY A 282 2.34 -17.77 10.18
CA GLY A 282 3.66 -18.33 9.99
C GLY A 282 3.98 -18.76 8.57
N ASP A 283 4.10 -20.05 8.36
CA ASP A 283 4.55 -20.60 7.09
C ASP A 283 3.52 -20.48 5.96
N ASP A 284 2.22 -20.41 6.27
CA ASP A 284 1.19 -20.16 5.26
C ASP A 284 1.34 -18.75 4.67
N VAL A 285 1.68 -17.74 5.51
CA VAL A 285 2.01 -16.39 5.03
C VAL A 285 3.24 -16.43 4.14
N ARG A 286 4.27 -17.16 4.56
CA ARG A 286 5.50 -17.32 3.77
C ARG A 286 5.22 -17.97 2.41
N GLN A 287 4.42 -19.04 2.37
CA GLN A 287 4.06 -19.71 1.13
C GLN A 287 3.32 -18.78 0.17
N ALA A 288 2.36 -17.98 0.67
CA ALA A 288 1.65 -17.01 -0.14
C ALA A 288 2.58 -15.91 -0.68
N ILE A 289 3.52 -15.40 0.12
CA ILE A 289 4.55 -14.43 -0.32
C ILE A 289 5.42 -15.05 -1.41
N VAL A 290 5.92 -16.27 -1.21
CA VAL A 290 6.77 -16.98 -2.18
C VAL A 290 6.01 -17.22 -3.49
N SER A 291 4.73 -17.59 -3.40
CA SER A 291 3.88 -17.74 -4.59
C SER A 291 3.76 -16.44 -5.40
N ILE A 292 3.64 -15.28 -4.73
CA ILE A 292 3.61 -13.99 -5.44
C ILE A 292 4.99 -13.65 -6.04
N LEU A 293 6.08 -13.98 -5.38
CA LEU A 293 7.43 -13.72 -5.89
C LEU A 293 7.79 -14.60 -7.10
N ASN A 294 7.29 -15.83 -7.13
CA ASN A 294 7.58 -16.84 -8.16
C ASN A 294 6.58 -16.79 -9.33
N GLN A 295 6.45 -15.61 -9.96
CA GLN A 295 5.57 -15.45 -11.11
C GLN A 295 6.20 -16.00 -12.41
N PRO A 296 5.37 -16.35 -13.41
CA PRO A 296 5.84 -16.68 -14.75
C PRO A 296 6.72 -15.56 -15.33
N PRO A 297 7.72 -15.88 -16.18
CA PRO A 297 8.63 -14.89 -16.78
C PRO A 297 7.91 -13.71 -17.42
N ALA A 298 6.80 -13.94 -18.11
CA ALA A 298 6.02 -12.88 -18.75
C ALA A 298 5.52 -11.81 -17.75
N ILE A 299 5.03 -12.22 -16.56
CA ILE A 299 4.62 -11.28 -15.50
C ILE A 299 5.84 -10.59 -14.90
N LEU A 300 6.91 -11.33 -14.62
CA LEU A 300 8.14 -10.76 -14.07
C LEU A 300 8.73 -9.70 -15.00
N ASP A 301 8.76 -9.93 -16.30
CA ASP A 301 9.28 -9.00 -17.28
C ASP A 301 8.39 -7.76 -17.42
N MET A 302 7.06 -7.92 -17.40
CA MET A 302 6.13 -6.79 -17.32
C MET A 302 6.43 -5.92 -16.10
N LEU A 303 6.55 -6.53 -14.91
CA LEU A 303 6.78 -5.80 -13.67
C LEU A 303 8.16 -5.12 -13.63
N LYS A 304 9.20 -5.77 -14.16
CA LYS A 304 10.54 -5.16 -14.30
C LYS A 304 10.52 -3.96 -15.26
N GLY A 305 9.79 -4.06 -16.36
CA GLY A 305 9.63 -2.97 -17.33
C GLY A 305 9.04 -1.69 -16.70
N LEU A 306 8.20 -1.84 -15.67
CA LEU A 306 7.62 -0.72 -14.93
C LEU A 306 8.65 0.13 -14.18
N ALA A 307 9.81 -0.42 -13.82
CA ALA A 307 10.85 0.33 -13.11
C ALA A 307 11.38 1.52 -13.93
N ASN A 308 11.26 1.45 -15.25
CA ASN A 308 11.77 2.44 -16.21
C ASN A 308 10.70 3.41 -16.74
N VAL A 309 9.45 3.29 -16.29
CA VAL A 309 8.37 4.17 -16.76
C VAL A 309 8.57 5.59 -16.23
N LYS A 310 8.70 6.54 -17.17
CA LYS A 310 8.74 7.97 -16.85
C LYS A 310 7.32 8.52 -16.76
N VAL A 311 7.01 9.18 -15.64
CA VAL A 311 5.75 9.92 -15.49
C VAL A 311 5.87 11.26 -16.19
N ALA A 312 4.89 11.58 -17.03
CA ALA A 312 4.76 12.93 -17.55
C ALA A 312 4.50 13.90 -16.38
N MET A 313 5.30 14.97 -16.30
CA MET A 313 5.18 15.97 -15.27
C MET A 313 4.52 17.23 -15.81
N THR A 314 3.63 17.80 -15.00
CA THR A 314 3.01 19.11 -15.25
C THR A 314 3.71 20.17 -14.41
N LYS A 315 3.86 21.38 -14.95
CA LYS A 315 4.38 22.53 -14.24
C LYS A 315 3.32 23.60 -14.09
N HIS A 316 3.19 24.15 -12.91
CA HIS A 316 2.40 25.35 -12.66
C HIS A 316 3.25 26.36 -11.90
N SER A 317 3.20 27.61 -12.36
CA SER A 317 3.94 28.73 -11.74
C SER A 317 2.97 29.79 -11.27
N GLY A 318 3.23 30.37 -10.11
CA GLY A 318 2.42 31.45 -9.57
C GLY A 318 2.92 31.93 -8.21
N LYS A 319 2.31 33.02 -7.70
CA LYS A 319 2.62 33.52 -6.37
C LYS A 319 2.04 32.61 -5.29
N VAL A 320 2.82 32.35 -4.24
CA VAL A 320 2.36 31.58 -3.07
C VAL A 320 1.29 32.40 -2.34
N THR A 321 0.10 31.85 -2.27
CA THR A 321 -1.06 32.48 -1.60
C THR A 321 -1.25 31.97 -0.18
N LYS A 322 -0.84 30.72 0.09
CA LYS A 322 -1.09 30.08 1.37
C LYS A 322 -0.13 28.90 1.60
N THR A 323 0.21 28.68 2.87
CA THR A 323 0.89 27.45 3.31
C THR A 323 0.09 26.81 4.46
N LYS A 324 0.02 25.48 4.47
CA LYS A 324 -0.63 24.70 5.53
C LYS A 324 0.31 23.63 6.11
N ARG A 325 0.03 23.21 7.35
CA ARG A 325 0.73 22.09 8.02
C ARG A 325 2.25 22.27 8.03
N GLY A 326 2.73 23.49 8.36
CA GLY A 326 4.18 23.80 8.41
C GLY A 326 4.88 23.63 7.07
N GLY A 327 4.23 24.07 5.97
CA GLY A 327 4.75 23.99 4.60
C GLY A 327 4.64 22.60 3.97
N ARG A 328 3.91 21.66 4.57
CA ARG A 328 3.62 20.36 3.94
C ARG A 328 2.63 20.46 2.78
N GLN A 329 1.93 21.58 2.68
CA GLN A 329 1.02 21.92 1.60
C GLN A 329 1.20 23.40 1.27
N ILE A 330 1.54 23.70 0.02
CA ILE A 330 1.82 25.05 -0.47
C ILE A 330 0.89 25.33 -1.63
N TYR A 331 0.26 26.50 -1.62
CA TYR A 331 -0.70 26.96 -2.64
C TYR A 331 -0.08 28.08 -3.45
N ILE A 332 -0.34 28.06 -4.76
CA ILE A 332 -0.01 29.18 -5.67
C ILE A 332 -1.24 29.59 -6.47
N SER A 333 -1.35 30.86 -6.81
CA SER A 333 -2.35 31.33 -7.76
C SER A 333 -1.92 31.04 -9.18
N TYR A 334 -2.71 30.24 -9.89
CA TYR A 334 -2.48 29.88 -11.29
C TYR A 334 -3.75 30.12 -12.10
N LYS A 335 -3.69 31.03 -13.08
CA LYS A 335 -4.85 31.39 -13.93
C LYS A 335 -6.11 31.73 -13.10
N GLY A 336 -5.95 32.52 -12.05
CA GLY A 336 -7.04 32.95 -11.17
C GLY A 336 -7.61 31.90 -10.21
N LYS A 337 -6.98 30.72 -10.13
CA LYS A 337 -7.38 29.63 -9.21
C LYS A 337 -6.20 29.22 -8.35
N ASP A 338 -6.50 28.84 -7.10
CA ASP A 338 -5.48 28.23 -6.25
C ASP A 338 -5.23 26.78 -6.65
N VAL A 339 -3.97 26.48 -6.98
CA VAL A 339 -3.46 25.12 -7.09
C VAL A 339 -2.45 24.87 -5.99
N TRP A 340 -2.36 23.65 -5.50
CA TRP A 340 -1.46 23.34 -4.40
C TRP A 340 -0.54 22.15 -4.70
N ALA A 341 0.53 22.07 -3.95
CA ALA A 341 1.43 20.94 -3.95
C ALA A 341 1.61 20.39 -2.54
N LYS A 342 1.57 19.06 -2.40
CA LYS A 342 2.03 18.37 -1.19
C LYS A 342 3.55 18.31 -1.20
N VAL A 343 4.18 18.62 -0.08
CA VAL A 343 5.64 18.64 0.08
C VAL A 343 6.06 17.52 1.00
N SER A 344 6.68 16.50 0.43
CA SER A 344 7.33 15.42 1.19
C SER A 344 8.70 15.88 1.68
N GLY A 345 9.04 15.57 2.93
CA GLY A 345 10.37 15.90 3.49
C GLY A 345 11.54 15.18 2.82
N SER A 346 11.30 14.03 2.21
CA SER A 346 12.33 13.17 1.60
C SER A 346 12.23 13.05 0.08
N ARG A 347 11.05 13.28 -0.50
CA ARG A 347 10.81 13.06 -1.94
C ARG A 347 10.64 14.33 -2.76
N THR A 348 10.25 15.44 -2.12
CA THR A 348 10.12 16.73 -2.80
C THR A 348 11.42 17.52 -2.67
N LYS A 349 12.01 17.89 -3.80
CA LYS A 349 13.15 18.82 -3.83
C LYS A 349 12.60 20.24 -3.78
N VAL A 350 13.00 21.00 -2.74
CA VAL A 350 12.63 22.41 -2.59
C VAL A 350 13.87 23.26 -2.83
N MET A 351 13.73 24.25 -3.70
CA MET A 351 14.76 25.25 -4.03
C MET A 351 14.17 26.65 -3.76
N VAL A 352 14.97 27.53 -3.19
CA VAL A 352 14.66 28.96 -3.00
C VAL A 352 15.85 29.78 -3.41
N GLY A 353 15.67 30.70 -4.36
CA GLY A 353 16.77 31.49 -4.90
C GLY A 353 17.89 30.63 -5.51
N GLY A 354 17.55 29.51 -6.15
CA GLY A 354 18.49 28.57 -6.75
C GLY A 354 19.24 27.67 -5.74
N LYS A 355 19.01 27.80 -4.44
CA LYS A 355 19.65 26.98 -3.39
C LYS A 355 18.67 25.99 -2.78
N LYS A 356 19.17 24.80 -2.42
CA LYS A 356 18.37 23.78 -1.72
C LYS A 356 17.87 24.32 -0.38
N ALA A 357 16.58 24.17 -0.12
CA ALA A 357 15.94 24.74 1.05
C ALA A 357 14.99 23.73 1.74
N LYS A 358 14.64 24.02 2.99
CA LYS A 358 13.57 23.31 3.68
C LYS A 358 12.20 23.92 3.28
N ARG A 359 11.12 23.13 3.28
CA ARG A 359 9.76 23.60 2.93
C ARG A 359 9.30 24.85 3.70
N LYS A 360 9.76 25.02 4.95
CA LYS A 360 9.45 26.22 5.76
C LYS A 360 10.07 27.51 5.23
N ALA A 361 11.04 27.43 4.33
CA ALA A 361 11.65 28.59 3.68
C ALA A 361 10.75 29.20 2.60
N VAL A 362 9.77 28.44 2.10
CA VAL A 362 8.79 28.96 1.15
C VAL A 362 7.79 29.84 1.88
N LYS A 363 7.70 31.11 1.48
CA LYS A 363 6.87 32.15 2.10
C LYS A 363 5.78 32.60 1.15
N ILE A 364 4.68 33.12 1.72
CA ILE A 364 3.61 33.79 0.98
C ILE A 364 4.21 34.96 0.19
N GLY A 365 3.76 35.14 -1.04
CA GLY A 365 4.24 36.19 -1.95
C GLY A 365 5.42 35.77 -2.86
N MET A 366 6.19 34.72 -2.52
CA MET A 366 7.21 34.18 -3.42
C MET A 366 6.57 33.63 -4.70
N THR A 367 7.26 33.76 -5.83
CA THR A 367 6.86 33.11 -7.07
C THR A 367 7.48 31.73 -7.12
N CYS A 368 6.65 30.69 -7.12
CA CYS A 368 7.09 29.29 -7.14
C CYS A 368 6.59 28.54 -8.37
N THR A 369 7.43 27.63 -8.89
CA THR A 369 7.06 26.64 -9.91
C THR A 369 6.98 25.27 -9.26
N PHE A 370 5.81 24.65 -9.34
CA PHE A 370 5.59 23.27 -8.92
C PHE A 370 5.77 22.33 -10.11
N THR A 371 6.53 21.27 -9.92
CA THR A 371 6.63 20.16 -10.89
C THR A 371 6.07 18.90 -10.24
N TYR A 372 4.94 18.40 -10.73
CA TYR A 372 4.20 17.27 -10.18
C TYR A 372 3.49 16.47 -11.28
N PRO A 373 3.04 15.24 -11.00
CA PRO A 373 2.29 14.45 -11.98
C PRO A 373 1.00 15.14 -12.45
N ARG A 374 0.33 15.85 -11.55
CA ARG A 374 -0.83 16.72 -11.82
C ARG A 374 -1.01 17.72 -10.68
N ALA A 375 -1.82 18.75 -10.92
CA ALA A 375 -2.18 19.73 -9.89
C ALA A 375 -2.77 19.04 -8.64
N ASN A 376 -2.51 19.64 -7.48
CA ASN A 376 -3.04 19.20 -6.18
C ASN A 376 -2.55 17.82 -5.72
N THR A 377 -1.32 17.45 -6.11
CA THR A 377 -0.65 16.20 -5.68
C THR A 377 0.72 16.49 -5.07
N GLU A 378 1.46 15.43 -4.75
CA GLU A 378 2.83 15.57 -4.23
C GLU A 378 3.77 16.08 -5.35
N ALA A 379 4.48 17.16 -5.07
CA ALA A 379 5.46 17.70 -5.99
C ALA A 379 6.77 16.90 -5.96
N LYS A 380 7.36 16.72 -7.14
CA LYS A 380 8.74 16.27 -7.29
C LYS A 380 9.70 17.41 -7.00
N ASN A 381 9.42 18.59 -7.57
CA ASN A 381 10.23 19.81 -7.34
C ASN A 381 9.30 20.98 -7.02
N ILE A 382 9.81 21.88 -6.18
CA ILE A 382 9.28 23.23 -5.93
C ILE A 382 10.45 24.19 -6.04
N ASP A 383 10.39 25.07 -7.02
CA ASP A 383 11.42 26.07 -7.28
C ASP A 383 10.82 27.46 -7.06
N CYS A 384 11.34 28.20 -6.08
CA CYS A 384 10.84 29.52 -5.68
C CYS A 384 11.90 30.61 -5.87
N LYS A 385 11.41 31.80 -6.27
CA LYS A 385 12.18 33.03 -6.40
C LYS A 385 11.59 34.10 -5.49
#